data_27e09c3f25d667bb7de76333f07d3e65
#
_entry.id   27e09c3f25d667bb7de76333f07d3e65
#
_cell.length_a   1.000
_cell.length_b   1.000
_cell.length_c   1.000
_cell.angle_alpha   90.00
_cell.angle_beta   90.00
_cell.angle_gamma   90.00
#
_symmetry.space_group_name_H-M   'P 1'
#
loop_
_entity.id
_entity.type
_entity.pdbx_description
1 polymer ?
#
loop_
_entity_poly.entity_id
_entity_poly.type
_entity_poly.pdbx_seq_one_letter_code
_entity_poly.pdbx_strand_id
1 'polypeptide(L)'
;PFGLGGALVGAIYPATVVLGVHHMFNALEATLIANTGIDNFNPIISCCNVAQGAACLAVFVKTRSMKKKELALPSGISGFLGITEPAIYGVNLPSMKPFIAAMIGGAVGGALVSILGVVSIAYGITGIFGFLITTGHSVAYAICILVAAVIAFAITWTLYKDAEDITQTKEEQQPNIEKVV
;
A
#
# COMPACT_ATOMS: atom_id res chain seq x y z
N PRO A 1 -6.37 -16.99 14.26
CA PRO A 1 -5.77 -18.24 13.75
C PRO A 1 -5.50 -18.11 12.24
N PHE A 2 -4.38 -18.68 11.77
CA PHE A 2 -4.02 -18.78 10.35
C PHE A 2 -3.83 -17.46 9.56
N GLY A 3 -3.41 -16.39 10.20
CA GLY A 3 -3.11 -15.11 9.52
C GLY A 3 -4.33 -14.26 9.13
N LEU A 4 -5.56 -14.71 9.39
CA LEU A 4 -6.79 -13.98 9.03
C LEU A 4 -6.87 -12.59 9.68
N GLY A 5 -6.46 -12.47 10.94
CA GLY A 5 -6.45 -11.18 11.64
C GLY A 5 -5.52 -10.17 10.97
N GLY A 6 -4.30 -10.61 10.63
CA GLY A 6 -3.34 -9.77 9.92
C GLY A 6 -3.78 -9.41 8.50
N ALA A 7 -4.42 -10.36 7.80
CA ALA A 7 -5.00 -10.09 6.48
C ALA A 7 -6.11 -9.02 6.57
N LEU A 8 -6.99 -9.12 7.55
CA LEU A 8 -8.09 -8.17 7.74
C LEU A 8 -7.56 -6.76 8.08
N VAL A 9 -6.64 -6.68 9.03
CA VAL A 9 -5.99 -5.41 9.41
C VAL A 9 -5.25 -4.83 8.20
N GLY A 10 -4.46 -5.64 7.49
CA GLY A 10 -3.72 -5.22 6.29
C GLY A 10 -4.62 -4.74 5.16
N ALA A 11 -5.80 -5.33 4.99
CA ALA A 11 -6.78 -4.87 4.01
C ALA A 11 -7.42 -3.53 4.41
N ILE A 12 -7.78 -3.35 5.68
CA ILE A 12 -8.58 -2.22 6.15
C ILE A 12 -7.72 -1.00 6.49
N TYR A 13 -6.48 -1.19 6.94
CA TYR A 13 -5.62 -0.11 7.40
C TYR A 13 -5.53 1.09 6.43
N PRO A 14 -5.32 0.92 5.10
CA PRO A 14 -5.29 2.06 4.19
C PRO A 14 -6.60 2.86 4.16
N ALA A 15 -7.74 2.20 4.37
CA ALA A 15 -9.02 2.90 4.47
C ALA A 15 -9.12 3.74 5.75
N THR A 16 -8.51 3.30 6.87
CA THR A 16 -8.45 4.09 8.10
C THR A 16 -7.59 5.33 7.95
N VAL A 17 -6.56 5.28 7.09
CA VAL A 17 -5.75 6.46 6.72
C VAL A 17 -6.62 7.46 5.98
N VAL A 18 -7.42 7.01 5.01
CA VAL A 18 -8.35 7.86 4.25
C VAL A 18 -9.36 8.53 5.17
N LEU A 19 -9.84 7.82 6.19
CA LEU A 19 -10.78 8.35 7.18
C LEU A 19 -10.11 9.22 8.26
N GLY A 20 -8.78 9.30 8.29
CA GLY A 20 -8.02 10.08 9.28
C GLY A 20 -7.95 9.46 10.67
N VAL A 21 -8.46 8.23 10.85
CA VAL A 21 -8.53 7.55 12.17
C VAL A 21 -7.36 6.62 12.44
N HIS A 22 -6.40 6.50 11.52
CA HIS A 22 -5.26 5.59 11.63
C HIS A 22 -4.36 5.88 12.84
N HIS A 23 -4.34 7.11 13.37
CA HIS A 23 -3.61 7.44 14.60
C HIS A 23 -4.10 6.68 15.84
N MET A 24 -5.31 6.11 15.80
CA MET A 24 -5.79 5.23 16.87
C MET A 24 -4.93 3.97 17.02
N PHE A 25 -4.31 3.50 15.93
CA PHE A 25 -3.40 2.36 15.98
C PHE A 25 -2.15 2.66 16.81
N ASN A 26 -1.63 3.89 16.80
CA ASN A 26 -0.47 4.27 17.61
C ASN A 26 -0.77 4.12 19.13
N ALA A 27 -1.97 4.48 19.58
CA ALA A 27 -2.38 4.28 20.95
C ALA A 27 -2.52 2.78 21.30
N LEU A 28 -3.03 1.99 20.35
CA LEU A 28 -3.14 0.54 20.50
C LEU A 28 -1.75 -0.12 20.57
N GLU A 29 -0.83 0.24 19.67
CA GLU A 29 0.55 -0.22 19.65
C GLU A 29 1.27 0.10 20.96
N ALA A 30 1.18 1.36 21.42
CA ALA A 30 1.74 1.78 22.70
C ALA A 30 1.20 0.95 23.89
N THR A 31 -0.11 0.66 23.90
CA THR A 31 -0.75 -0.15 24.93
C THR A 31 -0.28 -1.61 24.87
N LEU A 32 -0.13 -2.18 23.68
CA LEU A 32 0.38 -3.54 23.50
C LEU A 32 1.81 -3.67 24.01
N ILE A 33 2.68 -2.75 23.63
CA ILE A 33 4.08 -2.75 24.07
C ILE A 33 4.15 -2.60 25.61
N ALA A 34 3.36 -1.70 26.20
CA ALA A 34 3.34 -1.51 27.64
C ALA A 34 2.89 -2.76 28.42
N ASN A 35 1.96 -3.56 27.86
CA ASN A 35 1.39 -4.72 28.52
C ASN A 35 2.13 -6.03 28.21
N THR A 36 2.67 -6.17 26.99
CA THR A 36 3.22 -7.44 26.51
C THR A 36 4.70 -7.36 26.11
N GLY A 37 5.24 -6.16 25.98
CA GLY A 37 6.61 -5.92 25.49
C GLY A 37 6.77 -6.07 23.97
N ILE A 38 5.72 -6.45 23.25
CA ILE A 38 5.74 -6.68 21.81
C ILE A 38 4.54 -6.03 21.12
N ASP A 39 4.70 -5.72 19.84
CA ASP A 39 3.67 -5.18 18.97
C ASP A 39 3.56 -5.99 17.69
N ASN A 40 2.35 -6.45 17.40
CA ASN A 40 2.03 -7.22 16.20
C ASN A 40 1.48 -6.36 15.06
N PHE A 41 1.08 -5.10 15.32
CA PHE A 41 0.46 -4.22 14.33
C PHE A 41 1.49 -3.51 13.47
N ASN A 42 2.59 -3.02 14.05
CA ASN A 42 3.60 -2.25 13.33
C ASN A 42 4.15 -2.98 12.08
N PRO A 43 4.50 -4.28 12.13
CA PRO A 43 4.92 -5.02 10.94
C PRO A 43 3.82 -5.13 9.86
N ILE A 44 2.54 -5.23 10.26
CA ILE A 44 1.40 -5.28 9.33
C ILE A 44 1.20 -3.91 8.66
N ILE A 45 1.25 -2.83 9.45
CA ILE A 45 1.18 -1.45 8.96
C ILE A 45 2.31 -1.17 7.97
N SER A 46 3.51 -1.65 8.27
CA SER A 46 4.66 -1.53 7.36
C SER A 46 4.44 -2.21 6.01
N CYS A 47 3.82 -3.39 5.99
CA CYS A 47 3.42 -4.05 4.75
C CYS A 47 2.42 -3.20 3.95
N CYS A 48 1.46 -2.56 4.62
CA CYS A 48 0.50 -1.66 3.98
C CYS A 48 1.18 -0.43 3.37
N ASN A 49 2.12 0.18 4.11
CA ASN A 49 2.83 1.37 3.67
C ASN A 49 3.70 1.08 2.44
N VAL A 50 4.45 -0.02 2.48
CA VAL A 50 5.29 -0.47 1.35
C VAL A 50 4.42 -0.85 0.14
N ALA A 51 3.26 -1.48 0.35
CA ALA A 51 2.31 -1.79 -0.72
C ALA A 51 1.78 -0.51 -1.40
N GLN A 52 1.46 0.55 -0.65
CA GLN A 52 1.05 1.84 -1.21
C GLN A 52 2.18 2.47 -2.03
N GLY A 53 3.42 2.44 -1.54
CA GLY A 53 4.60 2.90 -2.26
C GLY A 53 4.82 2.13 -3.57
N ALA A 54 4.72 0.80 -3.53
CA ALA A 54 4.90 -0.07 -4.69
C ALA A 54 3.80 0.16 -5.76
N ALA A 55 2.55 0.40 -5.35
CA ALA A 55 1.47 0.76 -6.26
C ALA A 55 1.77 2.10 -6.98
N CYS A 56 2.29 3.10 -6.26
CA CYS A 56 2.73 4.37 -6.88
C CYS A 56 3.86 4.17 -7.88
N LEU A 57 4.85 3.32 -7.58
CA LEU A 57 5.93 3.02 -8.52
C LEU A 57 5.40 2.30 -9.77
N ALA A 58 4.41 1.43 -9.64
CA ALA A 58 3.76 0.81 -10.80
C ALA A 58 3.05 1.86 -11.68
N VAL A 59 2.38 2.84 -11.07
CA VAL A 59 1.79 3.98 -11.78
C VAL A 59 2.88 4.80 -12.47
N PHE A 60 3.98 5.13 -11.77
CA PHE A 60 5.11 5.88 -12.32
C PHE A 60 5.67 5.24 -13.59
N VAL A 61 5.89 3.93 -13.58
CA VAL A 61 6.47 3.22 -14.73
C VAL A 61 5.46 3.12 -15.88
N LYS A 62 4.18 2.94 -15.58
CA LYS A 62 3.15 2.67 -16.58
C LYS A 62 2.53 3.92 -17.19
N THR A 63 2.43 5.02 -16.44
CA THR A 63 1.82 6.26 -16.94
C THR A 63 2.68 6.94 -18.01
N ARG A 64 2.03 7.53 -19.00
CA ARG A 64 2.67 8.39 -20.01
C ARG A 64 2.66 9.86 -19.62
N SER A 65 1.80 10.26 -18.69
CA SER A 65 1.67 11.64 -18.23
C SER A 65 2.86 12.07 -17.37
N MET A 66 3.61 13.07 -17.79
CA MET A 66 4.75 13.61 -17.05
C MET A 66 4.32 14.16 -15.68
N LYS A 67 3.17 14.84 -15.60
CA LYS A 67 2.62 15.36 -14.34
C LYS A 67 2.37 14.23 -13.32
N LYS A 68 1.84 13.08 -13.78
CA LYS A 68 1.62 11.92 -12.91
C LYS A 68 2.94 11.28 -12.49
N LYS A 69 3.95 11.23 -13.36
CA LYS A 69 5.29 10.70 -13.03
C LYS A 69 5.97 11.55 -11.96
N GLU A 70 5.93 12.86 -12.09
CA GLU A 70 6.52 13.80 -11.14
C GLU A 70 5.91 13.67 -9.74
N LEU A 71 4.64 13.30 -9.65
CA LEU A 71 3.95 13.05 -8.39
C LEU A 71 4.17 11.62 -7.88
N ALA A 72 4.10 10.62 -8.77
CA ALA A 72 4.09 9.22 -8.38
C ALA A 72 5.44 8.73 -7.83
N LEU A 73 6.56 9.20 -8.37
CA LEU A 73 7.88 8.78 -7.91
C LEU A 73 8.17 9.21 -6.47
N PRO A 74 8.11 10.51 -6.11
CA PRO A 74 8.36 10.94 -4.74
C PRO A 74 7.33 10.37 -3.76
N SER A 75 6.06 10.27 -4.17
CA SER A 75 5.01 9.65 -3.35
C SER A 75 5.27 8.17 -3.08
N GLY A 76 5.75 7.44 -4.08
CA GLY A 76 6.14 6.04 -3.93
C GLY A 76 7.31 5.88 -2.94
N ILE A 77 8.36 6.69 -3.08
CA ILE A 77 9.50 6.70 -2.16
C ILE A 77 9.03 7.02 -0.74
N SER A 78 8.17 8.03 -0.57
CA SER A 78 7.57 8.39 0.73
C SER A 78 6.84 7.21 1.37
N GLY A 79 6.05 6.45 0.59
CA GLY A 79 5.35 5.25 1.07
C GLY A 79 6.30 4.16 1.56
N PHE A 80 7.44 3.94 0.90
CA PHE A 80 8.48 3.02 1.37
C PHE A 80 9.13 3.49 2.67
N LEU A 81 9.19 4.78 2.92
CA LEU A 81 9.70 5.37 4.16
C LEU A 81 8.66 5.40 5.30
N GLY A 82 7.44 4.91 5.03
CA GLY A 82 6.37 4.83 6.02
C GLY A 82 5.40 6.02 6.04
N ILE A 83 5.56 6.99 5.14
CA ILE A 83 4.68 8.16 5.01
C ILE A 83 3.81 7.96 3.77
N THR A 84 2.56 7.56 3.97
CA THR A 84 1.69 7.07 2.89
C THR A 84 0.69 8.09 2.37
N GLU A 85 0.49 9.20 3.05
CA GLU A 85 -0.48 10.22 2.67
C GLU A 85 -0.26 10.76 1.24
N PRO A 86 0.97 11.09 0.80
CA PRO A 86 1.21 11.51 -0.58
C PRO A 86 0.88 10.40 -1.59
N ALA A 87 1.20 9.14 -1.24
CA ALA A 87 0.92 7.99 -2.08
C ALA A 87 -0.59 7.74 -2.21
N ILE A 88 -1.31 7.77 -1.09
CA ILE A 88 -2.75 7.52 -1.04
C ILE A 88 -3.50 8.64 -1.73
N TYR A 89 -3.37 9.88 -1.28
CA TYR A 89 -4.19 10.99 -1.77
C TYR A 89 -3.74 11.51 -3.13
N GLY A 90 -2.43 11.52 -3.39
CA GLY A 90 -1.88 12.06 -4.63
C GLY A 90 -2.01 11.13 -5.83
N VAL A 91 -1.92 9.82 -5.62
CA VAL A 91 -1.77 8.87 -6.72
C VAL A 91 -2.79 7.74 -6.68
N ASN A 92 -2.85 6.98 -5.56
CA ASN A 92 -3.55 5.70 -5.54
C ASN A 92 -5.06 5.86 -5.44
N LEU A 93 -5.55 6.72 -4.54
CA LEU A 93 -6.97 6.95 -4.31
C LEU A 93 -7.67 7.61 -5.52
N PRO A 94 -7.11 8.66 -6.17
CA PRO A 94 -7.73 9.24 -7.35
C PRO A 94 -7.95 8.26 -8.50
N SER A 95 -7.08 7.25 -8.62
CA SER A 95 -7.18 6.20 -9.64
C SER A 95 -7.93 4.94 -9.17
N MET A 96 -8.25 4.82 -7.88
CA MET A 96 -8.90 3.70 -7.16
C MET A 96 -8.22 2.33 -7.35
N LYS A 97 -7.85 1.95 -8.57
CA LYS A 97 -7.23 0.65 -8.88
C LYS A 97 -5.90 0.42 -8.15
N PRO A 98 -4.94 1.37 -8.15
CA PRO A 98 -3.73 1.26 -7.35
C PRO A 98 -4.01 1.18 -5.85
N PHE A 99 -5.03 1.90 -5.37
CA PHE A 99 -5.44 1.87 -3.97
C PHE A 99 -5.92 0.48 -3.55
N ILE A 100 -6.83 -0.13 -4.34
CA ILE A 100 -7.34 -1.49 -4.09
C ILE A 100 -6.19 -2.52 -4.21
N ALA A 101 -5.31 -2.36 -5.20
CA ALA A 101 -4.16 -3.24 -5.36
C ALA A 101 -3.23 -3.20 -4.14
N ALA A 102 -3.00 -2.02 -3.58
CA ALA A 102 -2.22 -1.84 -2.36
C ALA A 102 -2.91 -2.44 -1.13
N MET A 103 -4.24 -2.34 -1.02
CA MET A 103 -5.02 -3.01 0.04
C MET A 103 -4.85 -4.53 -0.02
N ILE A 104 -4.88 -5.12 -1.22
CA ILE A 104 -4.65 -6.56 -1.43
C ILE A 104 -3.23 -6.93 -1.05
N GLY A 105 -2.23 -6.17 -1.50
CA GLY A 105 -0.82 -6.36 -1.12
C GLY A 105 -0.61 -6.30 0.39
N GLY A 106 -1.21 -5.30 1.04
CA GLY A 106 -1.20 -5.15 2.50
C GLY A 106 -1.88 -6.32 3.23
N ALA A 107 -3.00 -6.82 2.70
CA ALA A 107 -3.70 -7.98 3.25
C ALA A 107 -2.82 -9.24 3.22
N VAL A 108 -2.17 -9.51 2.10
CA VAL A 108 -1.29 -10.69 1.97
C VAL A 108 -0.05 -10.54 2.84
N GLY A 109 0.57 -9.35 2.85
CA GLY A 109 1.70 -9.06 3.74
C GLY A 109 1.34 -9.20 5.21
N GLY A 110 0.18 -8.66 5.63
CA GLY A 110 -0.33 -8.78 7.00
C GLY A 110 -0.66 -10.22 7.40
N ALA A 111 -1.18 -11.03 6.47
CA ALA A 111 -1.38 -12.47 6.68
C ALA A 111 -0.04 -13.17 6.95
N LEU A 112 0.98 -12.89 6.14
CA LEU A 112 2.32 -13.46 6.30
C LEU A 112 2.97 -13.04 7.61
N VAL A 113 2.88 -11.77 7.99
CA VAL A 113 3.35 -11.27 9.29
C VAL A 113 2.77 -12.10 10.43
N SER A 114 1.45 -12.34 10.40
CA SER A 114 0.76 -13.10 11.44
C SER A 114 1.10 -14.60 11.42
N ILE A 115 1.33 -15.19 10.24
CA ILE A 115 1.70 -16.61 10.10
C ILE A 115 3.14 -16.83 10.57
N LEU A 116 4.05 -15.94 10.22
CA LEU A 116 5.47 -16.02 10.58
C LEU A 116 5.76 -15.50 11.99
N GLY A 117 4.75 -14.97 12.69
CA GLY A 117 4.88 -14.47 14.05
C GLY A 117 5.82 -13.25 14.15
N VAL A 118 5.88 -12.42 13.13
CA VAL A 118 6.75 -11.23 13.10
C VAL A 118 6.20 -10.18 14.05
N VAL A 119 7.03 -9.75 14.99
CA VAL A 119 6.68 -8.74 16.00
C VAL A 119 7.75 -7.65 16.07
N SER A 120 7.36 -6.47 16.52
CA SER A 120 8.26 -5.37 16.85
C SER A 120 8.30 -5.09 18.35
N ILE A 121 9.37 -4.46 18.81
CA ILE A 121 9.59 -4.08 20.22
C ILE A 121 9.35 -2.58 20.47
N ALA A 122 9.07 -1.85 19.40
CA ALA A 122 8.76 -0.43 19.43
C ALA A 122 7.72 -0.12 18.35
N TYR A 123 7.15 1.08 18.37
CA TYR A 123 6.22 1.57 17.35
C TYR A 123 6.71 2.89 16.73
N GLY A 124 6.03 3.35 15.67
CA GLY A 124 6.31 4.64 15.03
C GLY A 124 7.32 4.58 13.88
N ILE A 125 8.16 3.55 13.79
CA ILE A 125 9.04 3.32 12.64
C ILE A 125 8.39 2.26 11.75
N THR A 126 7.98 2.65 10.55
CA THR A 126 7.29 1.77 9.60
C THR A 126 7.99 1.75 8.24
N GLY A 127 7.44 1.01 7.29
CA GLY A 127 8.01 0.89 5.95
C GLY A 127 9.32 0.08 5.97
N ILE A 128 10.27 0.44 5.12
CA ILE A 128 11.53 -0.30 5.01
C ILE A 128 12.30 -0.29 6.34
N PHE A 129 12.30 0.83 7.05
CA PHE A 129 13.06 0.97 8.29
C PHE A 129 12.47 0.21 9.49
N GLY A 130 11.27 -0.34 9.38
CA GLY A 130 10.67 -1.16 10.44
C GLY A 130 11.50 -2.38 10.84
N PHE A 131 12.44 -2.84 9.98
CA PHE A 131 13.37 -3.92 10.34
C PHE A 131 14.24 -3.59 11.56
N LEU A 132 14.50 -2.32 11.84
CA LEU A 132 15.32 -1.87 12.97
C LEU A 132 14.68 -2.19 14.32
N ILE A 133 13.36 -2.25 14.36
CA ILE A 133 12.59 -2.50 15.58
C ILE A 133 12.01 -3.92 15.63
N THR A 134 12.27 -4.73 14.59
CA THR A 134 11.78 -6.12 14.49
C THR A 134 12.88 -7.09 14.90
N THR A 135 13.10 -7.19 16.22
CA THR A 135 14.21 -7.97 16.77
C THR A 135 14.01 -9.47 16.56
N GLY A 136 15.03 -10.14 16.00
CA GLY A 136 15.03 -11.59 15.76
C GLY A 136 14.20 -12.05 14.56
N HIS A 137 13.42 -11.18 13.91
CA HIS A 137 12.55 -11.51 12.79
C HIS A 137 12.83 -10.69 11.52
N SER A 138 13.99 -10.05 11.42
CA SER A 138 14.31 -9.10 10.34
C SER A 138 14.22 -9.72 8.94
N VAL A 139 14.62 -10.97 8.78
CA VAL A 139 14.52 -11.69 7.49
C VAL A 139 13.05 -11.97 7.14
N ALA A 140 12.27 -12.45 8.11
CA ALA A 140 10.85 -12.71 7.92
C ALA A 140 10.10 -11.40 7.61
N TYR A 141 10.44 -10.32 8.31
CA TYR A 141 9.93 -8.99 8.03
C TYR A 141 10.21 -8.55 6.58
N ALA A 142 11.47 -8.66 6.14
CA ALA A 142 11.86 -8.31 4.78
C ALA A 142 11.09 -9.11 3.73
N ILE A 143 10.85 -10.39 3.96
CA ILE A 143 10.03 -11.23 3.07
C ILE A 143 8.58 -10.72 3.03
N CYS A 144 7.98 -10.40 4.18
CA CYS A 144 6.60 -9.92 4.24
C CYS A 144 6.41 -8.60 3.47
N ILE A 145 7.29 -7.61 3.68
CA ILE A 145 7.21 -6.33 2.97
C ILE A 145 7.48 -6.49 1.47
N LEU A 146 8.42 -7.35 1.10
CA LEU A 146 8.74 -7.64 -0.31
C LEU A 146 7.54 -8.28 -1.02
N VAL A 147 6.91 -9.27 -0.42
CA VAL A 147 5.72 -9.92 -0.98
C VAL A 147 4.57 -8.94 -1.11
N ALA A 148 4.33 -8.11 -0.09
CA ALA A 148 3.31 -7.06 -0.15
C ALA A 148 3.56 -6.07 -1.30
N ALA A 149 4.82 -5.64 -1.48
CA ALA A 149 5.24 -4.74 -2.55
C ALA A 149 5.04 -5.37 -3.93
N VAL A 150 5.52 -6.59 -4.13
CA VAL A 150 5.43 -7.29 -5.42
C VAL A 150 3.97 -7.50 -5.84
N ILE A 151 3.11 -7.91 -4.91
CA ILE A 151 1.69 -8.12 -5.18
C ILE A 151 1.00 -6.80 -5.54
N ALA A 152 1.21 -5.74 -4.75
CA ALA A 152 0.63 -4.43 -5.02
C ALA A 152 1.11 -3.86 -6.36
N PHE A 153 2.40 -3.98 -6.66
CA PHE A 153 2.99 -3.57 -7.93
C PHE A 153 2.38 -4.35 -9.12
N ALA A 154 2.36 -5.68 -9.05
CA ALA A 154 1.89 -6.54 -10.12
C ALA A 154 0.40 -6.31 -10.43
N ILE A 155 -0.45 -6.23 -9.39
CA ILE A 155 -1.88 -5.95 -9.57
C ILE A 155 -2.09 -4.55 -10.13
N THR A 156 -1.36 -3.54 -9.62
CA THR A 156 -1.44 -2.19 -10.16
C THR A 156 -1.00 -2.16 -11.61
N TRP A 157 0.12 -2.80 -11.93
CA TRP A 157 0.62 -2.88 -13.31
C TRP A 157 -0.40 -3.46 -14.27
N THR A 158 -1.13 -4.49 -13.88
CA THR A 158 -2.14 -5.12 -14.74
C THR A 158 -3.41 -4.28 -14.87
N LEU A 159 -3.90 -3.73 -13.76
CA LEU A 159 -5.20 -3.06 -13.70
C LEU A 159 -5.18 -1.56 -14.04
N TYR A 160 -4.04 -0.89 -13.84
CA TYR A 160 -3.94 0.55 -14.09
C TYR A 160 -3.97 0.84 -15.59
N LYS A 161 -4.78 1.82 -15.98
CA LYS A 161 -4.82 2.40 -17.32
C LYS A 161 -4.82 3.91 -17.20
N ASP A 162 -4.07 4.60 -18.05
CA ASP A 162 -4.11 6.06 -18.08
C ASP A 162 -5.50 6.57 -18.50
N ALA A 163 -5.88 7.73 -18.01
CA ALA A 163 -7.15 8.36 -18.38
C ALA A 163 -7.18 8.71 -19.90
N GLU A 164 -6.03 9.00 -20.47
CA GLU A 164 -5.87 9.28 -21.91
C GLU A 164 -6.19 8.05 -22.77
N ASP A 165 -5.77 6.85 -22.34
CA ASP A 165 -6.10 5.60 -23.04
C ASP A 165 -7.62 5.31 -23.00
N ILE A 166 -8.28 5.70 -21.89
CA ILE A 166 -9.73 5.52 -21.73
C ILE A 166 -10.52 6.47 -22.65
N THR A 167 -10.02 7.69 -22.83
CA THR A 167 -10.68 8.69 -23.67
C THR A 167 -10.57 8.30 -25.15
N GLN A 168 -9.39 7.88 -25.61
CA GLN A 168 -9.20 7.40 -26.98
C GLN A 168 -10.06 6.16 -27.29
N THR A 169 -10.12 5.20 -26.36
CA THR A 169 -10.96 4.00 -26.54
C THR A 169 -12.46 4.34 -26.61
N LYS A 170 -12.90 5.40 -25.89
CA LYS A 170 -14.30 5.87 -25.95
C LYS A 170 -14.59 6.62 -27.25
N GLU A 171 -13.66 7.41 -27.75
CA GLU A 171 -13.79 8.10 -29.04
C GLU A 171 -13.80 7.13 -30.22
N GLU A 172 -12.98 6.06 -30.17
CA GLU A 172 -13.01 4.99 -31.17
C GLU A 172 -14.29 4.15 -31.14
N GLN A 173 -14.95 4.04 -30.00
CA GLN A 173 -16.20 3.29 -29.82
C GLN A 173 -17.46 4.11 -30.09
N GLN A 174 -17.37 5.44 -30.21
CA GLN A 174 -18.50 6.27 -30.67
C GLN A 174 -18.49 6.32 -32.20
N PRO A 175 -19.45 5.64 -32.89
CA PRO A 175 -19.57 5.78 -34.34
C PRO A 175 -19.86 7.24 -34.65
N ASN A 176 -19.09 7.80 -35.56
CA ASN A 176 -19.17 9.17 -36.06
C ASN A 176 -20.56 9.44 -36.68
N ILE A 177 -21.51 9.83 -35.84
CA ILE A 177 -22.90 10.11 -36.24
C ILE A 177 -22.99 11.47 -36.98
N GLU A 178 -21.93 12.27 -36.96
CA GLU A 178 -21.92 13.61 -37.61
C GLU A 178 -21.60 13.62 -39.11
N LYS A 179 -21.34 12.47 -39.74
CA LYS A 179 -21.08 12.39 -41.19
C LYS A 179 -22.25 11.92 -42.02
N VAL A 180 -23.46 11.86 -41.51
CA VAL A 180 -24.67 11.45 -42.24
C VAL A 180 -25.77 12.52 -42.14
N VAL A 181 -25.45 13.79 -42.36
CA VAL A 181 -26.40 14.85 -42.67
C VAL A 181 -25.87 15.68 -43.84
#